data_dbcced5bf75e2deae175a1bb8e5e4416
#
_entry.id   dbcced5bf75e2deae175a1bb8e5e4416
#
_cell.length_a   1.000
_cell.length_b   1.000
_cell.length_c   1.000
_cell.angle_alpha   90.00
_cell.angle_beta   90.00
_cell.angle_gamma   90.00
#
_symmetry.space_group_name_H-M   'P 1'
#
loop_
_entity.id
_entity.type
_entity.pdbx_description
1 polymer ?
#
loop_
_entity_poly.entity_id
_entity_poly.type
_entity_poly.pdbx_seq_one_letter_code
_entity_poly.pdbx_strand_id
1 'polypeptide(L)'
;LLPGLGIRYGRIVGNSDDFALPEDFLQWKATCHHNHRLMELGQQFVELKKKQYLYLMYVWGHSYEFTNNDNWDVIEDFCRLAGGRNDIWYATNIQIVDYMDVARMAQFAADGSFVYNPCAQSLWVCVDDEQIVEIRGGEQAML
;
A
#
# COMPACT_ATOMS: atom_id res chain seq x y z
N LEU A 1 23.81 -5.84 0.31
CA LEU A 1 24.51 -4.87 -0.56
C LEU A 1 23.66 -3.62 -0.83
N LEU A 2 22.39 -3.79 -1.28
CA LEU A 2 21.52 -2.66 -1.67
C LEU A 2 21.25 -1.63 -0.54
N PRO A 3 20.95 -2.01 0.71
CA PRO A 3 20.73 -1.04 1.79
C PRO A 3 21.96 -0.17 2.06
N GLY A 4 23.16 -0.75 1.97
CA GLY A 4 24.41 0.00 2.15
C GLY A 4 24.68 1.06 1.07
N LEU A 5 23.92 1.01 -0.04
CA LEU A 5 23.93 2.01 -1.12
C LEU A 5 22.77 3.01 -1.02
N GLY A 6 21.98 2.98 0.06
CA GLY A 6 20.82 3.84 0.25
C GLY A 6 19.57 3.42 -0.56
N ILE A 7 19.58 2.23 -1.15
CA ILE A 7 18.42 1.68 -1.88
C ILE A 7 17.46 1.07 -0.85
N ARG A 8 16.23 1.57 -0.78
CA ARG A 8 15.21 1.18 0.21
C ARG A 8 14.14 0.27 -0.35
N TYR A 9 13.93 0.26 -1.66
CA TYR A 9 12.99 -0.65 -2.32
C TYR A 9 13.46 -0.99 -3.73
N GLY A 10 12.95 -2.11 -4.26
CA GLY A 10 13.21 -2.55 -5.63
C GLY A 10 12.12 -3.49 -6.10
N ARG A 11 11.52 -3.18 -7.27
CA ARG A 11 10.54 -4.07 -7.87
C ARG A 11 11.23 -5.26 -8.51
N ILE A 12 10.72 -6.45 -8.24
CA ILE A 12 11.09 -7.68 -8.97
C ILE A 12 10.00 -8.05 -9.99
N VAL A 13 10.37 -8.85 -10.98
CA VAL A 13 9.46 -9.32 -12.02
C VAL A 13 8.47 -10.35 -11.44
N GLY A 14 7.24 -10.34 -11.94
CA GLY A 14 6.17 -11.25 -11.58
C GLY A 14 5.00 -10.54 -10.93
N ASN A 15 3.90 -11.28 -10.76
CA ASN A 15 2.68 -10.84 -10.12
C ASN A 15 2.53 -11.58 -8.79
N SER A 16 1.97 -10.91 -7.77
CA SER A 16 1.58 -11.57 -6.52
C SER A 16 0.15 -12.12 -6.61
N ASP A 17 -0.68 -11.48 -7.42
CA ASP A 17 -2.13 -11.72 -7.54
C ASP A 17 -2.88 -11.55 -6.19
N ASP A 18 -2.27 -10.84 -5.25
CA ASP A 18 -2.82 -10.52 -3.93
C ASP A 18 -2.63 -9.03 -3.59
N PHE A 19 -3.12 -8.63 -2.44
CA PHE A 19 -3.09 -7.24 -1.96
C PHE A 19 -2.25 -7.07 -0.69
N ALA A 20 -1.42 -8.05 -0.34
CA ALA A 20 -0.55 -7.96 0.82
C ALA A 20 0.59 -6.96 0.56
N LEU A 21 1.00 -6.26 1.62
CA LEU A 21 2.26 -5.52 1.59
C LEU A 21 3.44 -6.50 1.52
N PRO A 22 4.54 -6.14 0.84
CA PRO A 22 5.70 -7.01 0.78
C PRO A 22 6.36 -7.15 2.17
N GLU A 23 6.83 -8.34 2.48
CA GLU A 23 7.67 -8.57 3.67
C GLU A 23 9.04 -7.88 3.52
N ASP A 24 9.59 -7.89 2.30
CA ASP A 24 10.85 -7.22 1.93
C ASP A 24 10.62 -6.26 0.76
N PHE A 25 10.70 -4.96 1.03
CA PHE A 25 10.59 -3.93 -0.01
C PHE A 25 11.68 -3.98 -1.08
N LEU A 26 12.81 -4.64 -0.83
CA LEU A 26 13.85 -4.86 -1.84
C LEU A 26 13.50 -5.97 -2.85
N GLN A 27 12.45 -6.76 -2.55
CA GLN A 27 11.93 -7.82 -3.39
C GLN A 27 10.43 -7.62 -3.68
N TRP A 28 10.03 -6.39 -3.96
CA TRP A 28 8.64 -5.99 -4.09
C TRP A 28 8.01 -6.50 -5.40
N LYS A 29 7.15 -7.50 -5.31
CA LYS A 29 6.28 -7.91 -6.42
C LYS A 29 5.11 -6.95 -6.56
N ALA A 30 4.77 -6.61 -7.80
CA ALA A 30 3.51 -5.93 -8.07
C ALA A 30 2.32 -6.89 -7.91
N THR A 31 1.13 -6.34 -7.62
CA THR A 31 -0.11 -7.11 -7.63
C THR A 31 -0.32 -7.73 -9.00
N CYS A 32 -0.24 -6.94 -10.07
CA CYS A 32 -0.33 -7.46 -11.42
C CYS A 32 0.37 -6.58 -12.46
N HIS A 33 0.72 -7.19 -13.59
CA HIS A 33 0.97 -6.48 -14.84
C HIS A 33 -0.36 -6.00 -15.42
N HIS A 34 -0.40 -4.83 -16.09
CA HIS A 34 -1.65 -4.29 -16.63
C HIS A 34 -2.35 -5.20 -17.65
N ASN A 35 -1.61 -6.10 -18.31
CA ASN A 35 -2.17 -7.11 -19.20
C ASN A 35 -2.58 -8.42 -18.47
N HIS A 36 -2.52 -8.45 -17.13
CA HIS A 36 -2.83 -9.64 -16.33
C HIS A 36 -3.92 -9.34 -15.32
N ARG A 37 -5.15 -9.75 -15.58
CA ARG A 37 -6.31 -9.69 -14.67
C ARG A 37 -6.55 -8.33 -14.02
N LEU A 38 -6.12 -7.21 -14.65
CA LEU A 38 -6.15 -5.87 -14.05
C LEU A 38 -7.54 -5.48 -13.55
N MET A 39 -8.57 -5.63 -14.41
CA MET A 39 -9.92 -5.23 -14.07
C MET A 39 -10.55 -6.13 -13.00
N GLU A 40 -10.28 -7.42 -13.03
CA GLU A 40 -10.76 -8.37 -12.01
C GLU A 40 -10.15 -8.05 -10.64
N LEU A 41 -8.81 -7.92 -10.58
CA LEU A 41 -8.11 -7.58 -9.34
C LEU A 41 -8.46 -6.16 -8.86
N GLY A 42 -8.62 -5.22 -9.79
CA GLY A 42 -9.09 -3.87 -9.47
C GLY A 42 -10.48 -3.86 -8.83
N GLN A 43 -11.42 -4.64 -9.36
CA GLN A 43 -12.75 -4.78 -8.80
C GLN A 43 -12.71 -5.41 -7.39
N GLN A 44 -11.94 -6.48 -7.21
CA GLN A 44 -11.73 -7.11 -5.91
C GLN A 44 -11.13 -6.13 -4.90
N PHE A 45 -10.15 -5.32 -5.31
CA PHE A 45 -9.50 -4.34 -4.44
C PHE A 45 -10.47 -3.25 -3.97
N VAL A 46 -11.26 -2.66 -4.86
CA VAL A 46 -12.21 -1.58 -4.47
C VAL A 46 -13.40 -2.10 -3.66
N GLU A 47 -13.66 -3.40 -3.69
CA GLU A 47 -14.70 -4.08 -2.90
C GLU A 47 -14.22 -4.55 -1.53
N LEU A 48 -12.92 -4.46 -1.23
CA LEU A 48 -12.39 -4.82 0.08
C LEU A 48 -13.04 -3.99 1.19
N LYS A 49 -13.65 -4.66 2.17
CA LYS A 49 -14.30 -4.01 3.33
C LYS A 49 -13.58 -4.30 4.65
N LYS A 50 -12.52 -5.10 4.62
CA LYS A 50 -11.73 -5.43 5.81
C LYS A 50 -10.86 -4.24 6.20
N LYS A 51 -10.77 -3.94 7.51
CA LYS A 51 -9.98 -2.84 8.07
C LYS A 51 -8.77 -3.32 8.88
N GLN A 52 -8.64 -4.61 9.09
CA GLN A 52 -7.62 -5.23 9.96
C GLN A 52 -6.20 -5.12 9.41
N TYR A 53 -6.05 -4.93 8.09
CA TYR A 53 -4.76 -4.86 7.42
C TYR A 53 -4.74 -3.72 6.41
N LEU A 54 -3.55 -3.23 6.14
CA LEU A 54 -3.31 -2.39 4.97
C LEU A 54 -3.27 -3.28 3.73
N TYR A 55 -4.00 -2.87 2.69
CA TYR A 55 -4.03 -3.54 1.40
C TYR A 55 -3.38 -2.68 0.34
N LEU A 56 -2.67 -3.31 -0.57
CA LEU A 56 -1.92 -2.65 -1.64
C LEU A 56 -2.38 -3.15 -3.00
N MET A 57 -2.75 -2.22 -3.89
CA MET A 57 -2.89 -2.49 -5.32
C MET A 57 -1.71 -1.84 -6.05
N TYR A 58 -0.78 -2.66 -6.54
CA TYR A 58 0.41 -2.23 -7.25
C TYR A 58 0.37 -2.76 -8.68
N VAL A 59 0.08 -1.89 -9.64
CA VAL A 59 0.05 -2.22 -11.07
C VAL A 59 1.35 -1.78 -11.72
N TRP A 60 1.86 -2.59 -12.63
CA TRP A 60 3.03 -2.25 -13.43
C TRP A 60 2.82 -2.58 -14.91
N GLY A 61 3.69 -2.07 -15.76
CA GLY A 61 3.70 -2.32 -17.19
C GLY A 61 4.36 -1.18 -17.95
N HIS A 62 4.24 -1.20 -19.27
CA HIS A 62 4.84 -0.20 -20.14
C HIS A 62 3.77 0.45 -21.04
N SER A 63 3.79 1.76 -21.15
CA SER A 63 2.76 2.50 -21.92
C SER A 63 2.70 2.12 -23.40
N TYR A 64 3.82 1.74 -24.02
CA TYR A 64 3.85 1.30 -25.41
C TYR A 64 3.06 0.00 -25.65
N GLU A 65 2.87 -0.81 -24.62
CA GLU A 65 2.12 -2.07 -24.73
C GLU A 65 0.64 -1.84 -25.00
N PHE A 66 0.06 -0.75 -24.48
CA PHE A 66 -1.33 -0.38 -24.78
C PHE A 66 -1.52 -0.06 -26.26
N THR A 67 -0.55 0.64 -26.87
CA THR A 67 -0.59 0.91 -28.30
C THR A 67 -0.39 -0.38 -29.12
N ASN A 68 0.55 -1.23 -28.72
CA ASN A 68 0.84 -2.48 -29.45
C ASN A 68 -0.32 -3.48 -29.38
N ASN A 69 -1.07 -3.47 -28.28
CA ASN A 69 -2.19 -4.39 -28.06
C ASN A 69 -3.56 -3.77 -28.39
N ASP A 70 -3.58 -2.48 -28.81
CA ASP A 70 -4.80 -1.71 -29.08
C ASP A 70 -5.82 -1.79 -27.91
N ASN A 71 -5.34 -1.58 -26.68
CA ASN A 71 -6.12 -1.77 -25.45
C ASN A 71 -5.97 -0.65 -24.42
N TRP A 72 -5.90 0.62 -24.87
CA TRP A 72 -5.87 1.79 -23.99
C TRP A 72 -7.11 1.89 -23.08
N ASP A 73 -8.24 1.37 -23.51
CA ASP A 73 -9.48 1.30 -22.76
C ASP A 73 -9.31 0.56 -21.42
N VAL A 74 -8.47 -0.46 -21.36
CA VAL A 74 -8.22 -1.24 -20.13
C VAL A 74 -7.68 -0.36 -19.00
N ILE A 75 -6.67 0.49 -19.28
CA ILE A 75 -6.10 1.36 -18.24
C ILE A 75 -7.03 2.53 -17.93
N GLU A 76 -7.77 3.04 -18.91
CA GLU A 76 -8.78 4.08 -18.69
C GLU A 76 -9.90 3.59 -17.78
N ASP A 77 -10.41 2.39 -18.02
CA ASP A 77 -11.46 1.77 -17.22
C ASP A 77 -10.96 1.46 -15.81
N PHE A 78 -9.73 0.97 -15.66
CA PHE A 78 -9.12 0.81 -14.34
C PHE A 78 -8.98 2.15 -13.59
N CYS A 79 -8.56 3.22 -14.26
CA CYS A 79 -8.48 4.55 -13.67
C CYS A 79 -9.87 5.09 -13.26
N ARG A 80 -10.92 4.82 -14.04
CA ARG A 80 -12.30 5.16 -13.66
C ARG A 80 -12.78 4.36 -12.45
N LEU A 81 -12.43 3.08 -12.38
CA LEU A 81 -12.80 2.20 -11.28
C LEU A 81 -12.12 2.58 -9.96
N ALA A 82 -10.81 2.78 -10.00
CA ALA A 82 -9.98 2.98 -8.81
C ALA A 82 -9.74 4.45 -8.49
N GLY A 83 -9.95 5.38 -9.43
CA GLY A 83 -9.60 6.80 -9.26
C GLY A 83 -10.62 7.60 -8.44
N GLY A 84 -10.15 8.66 -7.75
CA GLY A 84 -11.00 9.63 -7.05
C GLY A 84 -11.74 9.10 -5.81
N ARG A 85 -11.34 7.96 -5.26
CA ARG A 85 -11.96 7.34 -4.09
C ARG A 85 -11.36 7.88 -2.80
N ASN A 86 -12.19 8.12 -1.79
CA ASN A 86 -11.77 8.63 -0.47
C ASN A 86 -11.24 7.51 0.46
N ASP A 87 -11.47 6.25 0.09
CA ASP A 87 -11.03 5.07 0.84
C ASP A 87 -9.71 4.47 0.29
N ILE A 88 -9.11 5.13 -0.71
CA ILE A 88 -7.82 4.72 -1.30
C ILE A 88 -6.80 5.85 -1.15
N TRP A 89 -5.66 5.51 -0.57
CA TRP A 89 -4.49 6.38 -0.56
C TRP A 89 -3.65 6.16 -1.83
N TYR A 90 -3.61 7.17 -2.70
CA TYR A 90 -2.78 7.16 -3.91
C TYR A 90 -1.38 7.63 -3.55
N ALA A 91 -0.42 6.72 -3.57
CA ALA A 91 0.92 6.98 -3.08
C ALA A 91 2.00 6.53 -4.07
N THR A 92 3.13 7.19 -4.04
CA THR A 92 4.35 6.69 -4.68
C THR A 92 4.97 5.57 -3.85
N ASN A 93 5.79 4.73 -4.48
CA ASN A 93 6.47 3.62 -3.78
C ASN A 93 7.25 4.11 -2.55
N ILE A 94 7.96 5.24 -2.67
CA ILE A 94 8.74 5.76 -1.54
C ILE A 94 7.84 6.24 -0.39
N GLN A 95 6.68 6.83 -0.68
CA GLN A 95 5.74 7.23 0.37
C GLN A 95 5.20 6.03 1.15
N ILE A 96 4.95 4.90 0.46
CA ILE A 96 4.55 3.65 1.11
C ILE A 96 5.67 3.12 2.00
N VAL A 97 6.91 3.11 1.51
CA VAL A 97 8.08 2.67 2.29
C VAL A 97 8.27 3.58 3.52
N ASP A 98 8.21 4.91 3.35
CA ASP A 98 8.31 5.87 4.45
C ASP A 98 7.25 5.61 5.51
N TYR A 99 5.98 5.44 5.10
CA TYR A 99 4.89 5.17 6.02
C TYR A 99 5.07 3.84 6.77
N MET A 100 5.51 2.78 6.09
CA MET A 100 5.72 1.48 6.71
C MET A 100 6.90 1.49 7.68
N ASP A 101 7.94 2.29 7.41
CA ASP A 101 9.04 2.48 8.36
C ASP A 101 8.55 3.21 9.64
N VAL A 102 7.70 4.23 9.50
CA VAL A 102 7.05 4.91 10.63
C VAL A 102 6.16 3.94 11.42
N ALA A 103 5.31 3.16 10.73
CA ALA A 103 4.41 2.21 11.37
C ALA A 103 5.15 1.13 12.18
N ARG A 104 6.31 0.67 11.69
CA ARG A 104 7.18 -0.28 12.40
C ARG A 104 7.85 0.29 13.65
N MET A 105 7.96 1.62 13.75
CA MET A 105 8.54 2.30 14.92
C MET A 105 7.51 2.56 16.02
N ALA A 106 6.22 2.34 15.77
CA ALA A 106 5.17 2.50 16.76
C ALA A 106 5.43 1.64 18.00
N GLN A 107 5.28 2.23 19.18
CA GLN A 107 5.53 1.59 20.46
C GLN A 107 4.22 1.36 21.19
N PHE A 108 3.82 0.11 21.31
CA PHE A 108 2.61 -0.28 22.01
C PHE A 108 2.92 -0.61 23.48
N ALA A 109 2.02 -0.22 24.37
CA ALA A 109 2.04 -0.69 25.75
C ALA A 109 1.87 -2.23 25.78
N ALA A 110 2.50 -2.88 26.75
CA ALA A 110 2.44 -4.35 26.85
C ALA A 110 1.02 -4.89 27.12
N ASP A 111 0.15 -4.06 27.72
CA ASP A 111 -1.26 -4.35 27.99
C ASP A 111 -2.20 -3.82 26.88
N GLY A 112 -1.66 -3.22 25.82
CA GLY A 112 -2.43 -2.66 24.72
C GLY A 112 -3.14 -1.34 25.03
N SER A 113 -2.93 -0.73 26.21
CA SER A 113 -3.69 0.44 26.65
C SER A 113 -3.36 1.75 25.92
N PHE A 114 -2.17 1.84 25.31
CA PHE A 114 -1.77 3.00 24.52
C PHE A 114 -0.76 2.65 23.43
N VAL A 115 -0.62 3.57 22.49
CA VAL A 115 0.45 3.56 21.48
C VAL A 115 1.16 4.92 21.47
N TYR A 116 2.48 4.91 21.33
CA TYR A 116 3.32 6.09 21.15
C TYR A 116 3.95 6.09 19.77
N ASN A 117 3.90 7.23 19.10
CA ASN A 117 4.54 7.46 17.81
C ASN A 117 5.85 8.26 17.99
N PRO A 118 7.03 7.64 17.93
CA PRO A 118 8.31 8.34 18.08
C PRO A 118 8.75 9.11 16.83
N CYS A 119 8.03 9.01 15.71
CA CYS A 119 8.39 9.62 14.44
C CYS A 119 7.73 10.99 14.28
N ALA A 120 8.13 11.75 13.24
CA ALA A 120 7.53 13.05 12.93
C ALA A 120 6.24 12.93 12.10
N GLN A 121 6.10 11.85 11.32
CA GLN A 121 4.93 11.60 10.48
C GLN A 121 3.82 10.93 11.29
N SER A 122 2.55 11.33 11.07
CA SER A 122 1.39 10.64 11.66
C SER A 122 1.32 9.18 11.22
N LEU A 123 0.81 8.33 12.10
CA LEU A 123 0.41 6.96 11.80
C LEU A 123 -1.04 6.74 12.26
N TRP A 124 -1.67 5.70 11.74
CA TRP A 124 -3.04 5.33 12.08
C TRP A 124 -3.08 3.88 12.56
N VAL A 125 -3.83 3.64 13.60
CA VAL A 125 -4.10 2.29 14.12
C VAL A 125 -5.59 2.01 14.07
N CYS A 126 -5.95 0.77 13.82
CA CYS A 126 -7.31 0.29 13.93
C CYS A 126 -7.49 -0.38 15.30
N VAL A 127 -8.42 0.12 16.09
CA VAL A 127 -8.75 -0.39 17.42
C VAL A 127 -10.01 -1.23 17.32
N ASP A 128 -9.98 -2.47 17.83
CA ASP A 128 -11.09 -3.42 17.85
C ASP A 128 -11.77 -3.64 16.48
N ASP A 129 -11.01 -3.51 15.40
CA ASP A 129 -11.47 -3.62 13.99
C ASP A 129 -12.54 -2.57 13.59
N GLU A 130 -12.78 -1.55 14.42
CA GLU A 130 -13.84 -0.57 14.20
C GLU A 130 -13.32 0.87 14.09
N GLN A 131 -12.55 1.31 15.07
CA GLN A 131 -12.13 2.70 15.19
C GLN A 131 -10.74 2.94 14.61
N ILE A 132 -10.61 3.91 13.69
CA ILE A 132 -9.31 4.37 13.19
C ILE A 132 -8.88 5.58 14.04
N VAL A 133 -7.73 5.46 14.68
CA VAL A 133 -7.11 6.48 15.52
C VAL A 133 -5.86 7.01 14.85
N GLU A 134 -5.78 8.33 14.64
CA GLU A 134 -4.56 9.01 14.23
C GLU A 134 -3.67 9.25 15.43
N ILE A 135 -2.38 8.90 15.33
CA ILE A 135 -1.36 9.23 16.30
C ILE A 135 -0.34 10.14 15.63
N ARG A 136 -0.35 11.40 15.98
CA ARG A 136 0.57 12.39 15.40
C ARG A 136 2.00 12.14 15.84
N GLY A 137 2.94 12.74 15.12
CA GLY A 137 4.35 12.64 15.45
C GLY A 137 4.66 13.13 16.86
N GLY A 138 5.32 12.29 17.66
CA GLY A 138 5.66 12.57 19.06
C GLY A 138 4.51 12.42 20.05
N GLU A 139 3.32 12.02 19.61
CA GLU A 139 2.15 11.86 20.47
C GLU A 139 1.94 10.42 20.94
N GLN A 140 1.23 10.31 22.06
CA GLN A 140 0.69 9.06 22.59
C GLN A 140 -0.83 9.12 22.52
N ALA A 141 -1.46 8.03 22.09
CA ALA A 141 -2.91 7.85 22.12
C ALA A 141 -3.30 6.67 22.99
N MET A 142 -4.37 6.82 23.77
CA MET A 142 -5.02 5.69 24.46
C MET A 142 -5.83 4.89 23.43
N LEU A 143 -5.82 3.58 23.54
CA LEU A 143 -6.52 2.65 22.65
C LEU A 143 -7.74 2.03 23.32
#